data_d9c77c18f1bdc442d36fe97e68f5d96c
#
_entry.id   d9c77c18f1bdc442d36fe97e68f5d96c
#
_cell.length_a   1.000
_cell.length_b   1.000
_cell.length_c   1.000
_cell.angle_alpha   90.00
_cell.angle_beta   90.00
_cell.angle_gamma   90.00
#
_symmetry.space_group_name_H-M   'P 1'
#
loop_
_entity.id
_entity.type
_entity.pdbx_description
1 polymer ?
#
loop_
_entity_poly.entity_id
_entity_poly.type
_entity_poly.pdbx_seq_one_letter_code
_entity_poly.pdbx_strand_id
1 'polypeptide(L)'
;KVREQQELQALKAGQEKEEIKVDSWPGVRNVLPWQSKTCRAIAAASSHPQKCYAWIWDVKNAKYQNTIPETPWFAINLEAKIGEAVLNVLPAVLKSNIMITKKDMEEPRDSWKRAEMMKGSVIFWLALQEQRRDEDEALNAMYEEILHTFIEGNPPSLKNLRQFDKVWIGKLQDAERAGKPHEEWLTAPRYEREILKCPEFLTHWKVLTAYGEFRITKPTQKQNR
;
A
#
# COMPACT_ATOMS: atom_id res chain seq x y z
N LYS A 1 -15.55 -47.72 5.68
CA LYS A 1 -14.19 -47.18 5.40
C LYS A 1 -14.25 -45.83 4.66
N VAL A 2 -15.03 -45.71 3.55
CA VAL A 2 -15.12 -44.41 2.81
C VAL A 2 -15.84 -43.35 3.65
N ARG A 3 -16.89 -43.70 4.36
CA ARG A 3 -17.66 -42.81 5.25
C ARG A 3 -16.83 -42.36 6.46
N GLU A 4 -16.07 -43.26 7.06
CA GLU A 4 -15.13 -42.92 8.16
C GLU A 4 -14.01 -42.00 7.70
N GLN A 5 -13.48 -42.15 6.48
CA GLN A 5 -12.51 -41.27 5.91
C GLN A 5 -13.09 -39.88 5.62
N GLN A 6 -14.35 -39.80 5.18
CA GLN A 6 -15.03 -38.51 4.96
C GLN A 6 -15.35 -37.80 6.28
N GLU A 7 -15.75 -38.52 7.32
CA GLU A 7 -15.96 -37.97 8.66
C GLU A 7 -14.65 -37.53 9.30
N LEU A 8 -13.57 -38.28 9.12
CA LEU A 8 -12.24 -37.90 9.59
C LEU A 8 -11.68 -36.65 8.84
N GLN A 9 -11.96 -36.53 7.53
CA GLN A 9 -11.63 -35.36 6.76
C GLN A 9 -12.47 -34.14 7.15
N ALA A 10 -13.76 -34.32 7.45
CA ALA A 10 -14.63 -33.27 7.94
C ALA A 10 -14.23 -32.78 9.34
N LEU A 11 -13.84 -33.72 10.23
CA LEU A 11 -13.29 -33.39 11.55
C LEU A 11 -11.95 -32.65 11.45
N LYS A 12 -11.06 -33.05 10.54
CA LYS A 12 -9.79 -32.35 10.30
C LYS A 12 -9.98 -30.98 9.65
N ALA A 13 -10.99 -30.84 8.79
CA ALA A 13 -11.32 -29.53 8.17
C ALA A 13 -11.91 -28.54 9.18
N GLY A 14 -12.47 -29.01 10.30
CA GLY A 14 -12.97 -28.15 11.39
C GLY A 14 -11.96 -27.87 12.51
N GLN A 15 -10.74 -28.45 12.43
CA GLN A 15 -9.71 -28.18 13.44
C GLN A 15 -8.89 -26.93 13.08
N GLU A 16 -8.66 -26.08 14.09
CA GLU A 16 -7.72 -24.97 13.95
C GLU A 16 -6.30 -25.49 13.69
N LYS A 17 -5.60 -24.86 12.74
CA LYS A 17 -4.19 -25.17 12.51
C LYS A 17 -3.33 -24.69 13.68
N GLU A 18 -2.28 -25.43 13.98
CA GLU A 18 -1.34 -25.04 15.03
C GLU A 18 -0.56 -23.78 14.69
N GLU A 19 -0.23 -23.58 13.40
CA GLU A 19 0.60 -22.50 12.90
C GLU A 19 -0.05 -21.78 11.73
N ILE A 20 0.14 -20.45 11.66
CA ILE A 20 -0.22 -19.61 10.52
C ILE A 20 1.06 -19.29 9.74
N LYS A 21 1.11 -19.72 8.48
CA LYS A 21 2.26 -19.43 7.60
C LYS A 21 2.01 -18.15 6.84
N VAL A 22 2.80 -17.13 7.15
CA VAL A 22 2.80 -15.83 6.47
C VAL A 22 4.07 -15.73 5.63
N ASP A 23 3.94 -15.25 4.38
CA ASP A 23 5.10 -15.01 3.52
C ASP A 23 6.00 -13.93 4.12
N SER A 24 7.27 -13.89 3.71
CA SER A 24 8.21 -12.83 4.11
C SER A 24 7.66 -11.44 3.83
N TRP A 25 8.09 -10.45 4.60
CA TRP A 25 7.67 -9.06 4.44
C TRP A 25 7.85 -8.58 3.01
N PRO A 26 6.82 -7.98 2.39
CA PRO A 26 6.86 -7.63 0.98
C PRO A 26 7.67 -6.36 0.74
N GLY A 27 8.31 -6.27 -0.44
CA GLY A 27 8.70 -4.97 -0.98
C GLY A 27 7.46 -4.20 -1.47
N VAL A 28 7.61 -2.91 -1.66
CA VAL A 28 6.51 -1.95 -1.98
C VAL A 28 5.57 -2.45 -3.10
N ARG A 29 6.12 -3.07 -4.16
CA ARG A 29 5.33 -3.57 -5.31
C ARG A 29 4.44 -4.79 -5.01
N ASN A 30 4.72 -5.50 -3.92
CA ASN A 30 4.05 -6.77 -3.58
C ASN A 30 3.13 -6.69 -2.35
N VAL A 31 2.83 -5.48 -1.89
CA VAL A 31 2.04 -5.24 -0.68
C VAL A 31 0.63 -5.80 -0.79
N LEU A 32 -0.12 -5.44 -1.82
CA LEU A 32 -1.51 -5.90 -1.98
C LEU A 32 -1.64 -7.43 -2.14
N PRO A 33 -0.81 -8.11 -2.96
CA PRO A 33 -0.79 -9.57 -3.01
C PRO A 33 -0.46 -10.21 -1.66
N TRP A 34 0.52 -9.66 -0.92
CA TRP A 34 0.91 -10.16 0.39
C TRP A 34 -0.22 -10.03 1.41
N GLN A 35 -0.87 -8.86 1.49
CA GLN A 35 -2.03 -8.64 2.37
C GLN A 35 -3.14 -9.65 2.10
N SER A 36 -3.48 -9.87 0.84
CA SER A 36 -4.53 -10.82 0.44
C SER A 36 -4.16 -12.26 0.79
N LYS A 37 -2.90 -12.67 0.58
CA LYS A 37 -2.40 -13.99 0.96
C LYS A 37 -2.41 -14.19 2.47
N THR A 38 -1.97 -13.18 3.23
CA THR A 38 -1.95 -13.22 4.69
C THR A 38 -3.36 -13.37 5.26
N CYS A 39 -4.34 -12.59 4.77
CA CYS A 39 -5.75 -12.75 5.18
C CYS A 39 -6.27 -14.18 4.90
N ARG A 40 -5.93 -14.75 3.75
CA ARG A 40 -6.31 -16.13 3.40
C ARG A 40 -5.61 -17.16 4.30
N ALA A 41 -4.35 -16.97 4.63
CA ALA A 41 -3.60 -17.86 5.52
C ALA A 41 -4.18 -17.87 6.94
N ILE A 42 -4.52 -16.70 7.47
CA ILE A 42 -5.21 -16.54 8.76
C ILE A 42 -6.56 -17.23 8.72
N ALA A 43 -7.37 -16.98 7.70
CA ALA A 43 -8.68 -17.58 7.55
C ALA A 43 -8.61 -19.11 7.46
N ALA A 44 -7.64 -19.64 6.71
CA ALA A 44 -7.43 -21.09 6.53
C ALA A 44 -6.92 -21.80 7.79
N ALA A 45 -6.47 -21.04 8.79
CA ALA A 45 -6.08 -21.60 10.09
C ALA A 45 -7.23 -21.70 11.09
N SER A 46 -8.36 -21.03 10.81
CA SER A 46 -9.56 -21.05 11.65
C SER A 46 -10.41 -22.29 11.41
N SER A 47 -11.11 -22.75 12.45
CA SER A 47 -12.20 -23.72 12.34
C SER A 47 -13.40 -23.19 11.52
N HIS A 48 -13.49 -21.87 11.31
CA HIS A 48 -14.55 -21.19 10.55
C HIS A 48 -13.96 -20.27 9.46
N PRO A 49 -13.35 -20.81 8.38
CA PRO A 49 -12.54 -20.02 7.44
C PRO A 49 -13.27 -18.84 6.79
N GLN A 50 -14.52 -19.02 6.38
CA GLN A 50 -15.28 -17.93 5.73
C GLN A 50 -15.59 -16.77 6.68
N LYS A 51 -16.03 -17.09 7.92
CA LYS A 51 -16.31 -16.07 8.94
C LYS A 51 -15.02 -15.36 9.37
N CYS A 52 -13.94 -16.13 9.51
CA CYS A 52 -12.62 -15.61 9.85
C CYS A 52 -12.08 -14.69 8.74
N TYR A 53 -12.28 -15.05 7.46
CA TYR A 53 -11.87 -14.20 6.34
C TYR A 53 -12.61 -12.88 6.35
N ALA A 54 -13.93 -12.88 6.57
CA ALA A 54 -14.69 -11.62 6.67
C ALA A 54 -14.18 -10.74 7.81
N TRP A 55 -14.00 -11.31 9.01
CA TRP A 55 -13.48 -10.59 10.17
C TRP A 55 -12.09 -10.00 9.93
N ILE A 56 -11.13 -10.82 9.46
CA ILE A 56 -9.75 -10.32 9.23
C ILE A 56 -9.68 -9.30 8.08
N TRP A 57 -10.62 -9.38 7.13
CA TRP A 57 -10.78 -8.38 6.09
C TRP A 57 -11.25 -7.04 6.66
N ASP A 58 -12.17 -7.06 7.61
CA ASP A 58 -12.63 -5.86 8.32
C ASP A 58 -11.50 -5.27 9.19
N VAL A 59 -10.69 -6.12 9.87
CA VAL A 59 -9.46 -5.68 10.56
C VAL A 59 -8.52 -4.97 9.59
N LYS A 60 -8.26 -5.57 8.43
CA LYS A 60 -7.41 -4.97 7.39
C LYS A 60 -7.90 -3.60 6.96
N ASN A 61 -9.21 -3.42 6.81
CA ASN A 61 -9.81 -2.19 6.29
C ASN A 61 -10.12 -1.15 7.39
N ALA A 62 -9.88 -1.47 8.66
CA ALA A 62 -10.06 -0.55 9.76
C ALA A 62 -9.21 0.72 9.57
N LYS A 63 -9.84 1.88 9.65
CA LYS A 63 -9.17 3.17 9.45
C LYS A 63 -8.35 3.60 10.66
N TYR A 64 -8.87 3.30 11.85
CA TYR A 64 -8.26 3.65 13.13
C TYR A 64 -8.23 2.43 14.04
N GLN A 65 -7.33 2.41 15.02
CA GLN A 65 -7.20 1.30 15.97
C GLN A 65 -8.51 1.03 16.74
N ASN A 66 -9.22 2.05 17.12
CA ASN A 66 -10.52 1.93 17.82
C ASN A 66 -11.67 1.47 16.91
N THR A 67 -11.47 1.37 15.61
CA THR A 67 -12.44 0.82 14.64
C THR A 67 -12.13 -0.62 14.24
N ILE A 68 -11.08 -1.22 14.83
CA ILE A 68 -10.81 -2.65 14.66
C ILE A 68 -11.97 -3.44 15.27
N PRO A 69 -12.58 -4.37 14.52
CA PRO A 69 -13.69 -5.16 15.04
C PRO A 69 -13.24 -6.02 16.22
N GLU A 70 -14.14 -6.22 17.19
CA GLU A 70 -13.89 -7.12 18.31
C GLU A 70 -13.58 -8.53 17.82
N THR A 71 -12.73 -9.23 18.58
CA THR A 71 -12.35 -10.59 18.25
C THR A 71 -13.56 -11.52 18.45
N PRO A 72 -14.08 -12.14 17.39
CA PRO A 72 -15.20 -13.07 17.53
C PRO A 72 -14.76 -14.37 18.20
N TRP A 73 -15.72 -15.08 18.81
CA TRP A 73 -15.46 -16.29 19.57
C TRP A 73 -14.63 -17.35 18.81
N PHE A 74 -14.82 -17.46 17.49
CA PHE A 74 -14.10 -18.42 16.64
C PHE A 74 -12.67 -17.98 16.30
N ALA A 75 -12.24 -16.79 16.66
CA ALA A 75 -10.91 -16.26 16.39
C ALA A 75 -10.09 -15.99 17.67
N ILE A 76 -10.66 -16.24 18.86
CA ILE A 76 -9.98 -15.95 20.14
C ILE A 76 -8.63 -16.69 20.23
N ASN A 77 -8.60 -17.97 19.88
CA ASN A 77 -7.38 -18.77 19.91
C ASN A 77 -6.39 -18.41 18.78
N LEU A 78 -6.87 -17.75 17.73
CA LEU A 78 -6.03 -17.32 16.61
C LEU A 78 -5.26 -16.06 16.91
N GLU A 79 -5.69 -15.23 17.85
CA GLU A 79 -5.05 -13.95 18.15
C GLU A 79 -3.56 -14.11 18.47
N ALA A 80 -3.19 -15.05 19.33
CA ALA A 80 -1.80 -15.32 19.66
C ALA A 80 -1.00 -15.78 18.42
N LYS A 81 -1.59 -16.69 17.64
CA LYS A 81 -0.98 -17.26 16.42
C LYS A 81 -0.81 -16.19 15.33
N ILE A 82 -1.79 -15.30 15.16
CA ILE A 82 -1.70 -14.16 14.22
C ILE A 82 -0.55 -13.26 14.64
N GLY A 83 -0.50 -12.87 15.91
CA GLY A 83 0.54 -12.01 16.43
C GLY A 83 1.94 -12.58 16.22
N GLU A 84 2.14 -13.85 16.54
CA GLU A 84 3.41 -14.55 16.36
C GLU A 84 3.79 -14.65 14.88
N ALA A 85 2.87 -15.10 14.02
CA ALA A 85 3.12 -15.24 12.58
C ALA A 85 3.50 -13.93 11.91
N VAL A 86 2.81 -12.84 12.26
CA VAL A 86 3.12 -11.51 11.72
C VAL A 86 4.46 -11.00 12.27
N LEU A 87 4.70 -11.06 13.58
CA LEU A 87 5.96 -10.60 14.19
C LEU A 87 7.20 -11.33 13.63
N ASN A 88 7.06 -12.59 13.22
CA ASN A 88 8.16 -13.37 12.67
C ASN A 88 8.62 -12.90 11.29
N VAL A 89 7.77 -12.24 10.52
CA VAL A 89 8.09 -11.77 9.16
C VAL A 89 8.38 -10.28 9.08
N LEU A 90 8.15 -9.52 10.17
CA LEU A 90 8.39 -8.08 10.19
C LEU A 90 9.87 -7.72 10.12
N PRO A 91 10.23 -6.60 9.46
CA PRO A 91 11.55 -5.99 9.58
C PRO A 91 11.91 -5.70 11.04
N ALA A 92 13.20 -5.80 11.38
CA ALA A 92 13.67 -5.68 12.77
C ALA A 92 13.23 -4.37 13.45
N VAL A 93 13.28 -3.25 12.75
CA VAL A 93 12.88 -1.94 13.27
C VAL A 93 11.40 -1.91 13.60
N LEU A 94 10.55 -2.35 12.68
CA LEU A 94 9.09 -2.38 12.88
C LEU A 94 8.71 -3.35 14.00
N LYS A 95 9.33 -4.53 14.02
CA LYS A 95 9.16 -5.50 15.10
C LYS A 95 9.48 -4.90 16.45
N SER A 96 10.62 -4.17 16.55
CA SER A 96 11.02 -3.50 17.80
C SER A 96 9.98 -2.47 18.24
N ASN A 97 9.47 -1.63 17.33
CA ASN A 97 8.47 -0.62 17.65
C ASN A 97 7.15 -1.25 18.15
N ILE A 98 6.68 -2.32 17.50
CA ILE A 98 5.49 -3.04 17.94
C ILE A 98 5.71 -3.72 19.28
N MET A 99 6.89 -4.29 19.52
CA MET A 99 7.22 -4.91 20.81
C MET A 99 7.28 -3.91 21.96
N ILE A 100 7.72 -2.67 21.72
CA ILE A 100 7.67 -1.58 22.71
C ILE A 100 6.21 -1.26 23.04
N THR A 101 5.37 -1.05 22.03
CA THR A 101 3.94 -0.79 22.22
C THR A 101 3.24 -1.94 22.96
N LYS A 102 3.58 -3.19 22.61
CA LYS A 102 3.09 -4.39 23.27
C LYS A 102 3.45 -4.39 24.75
N LYS A 103 4.71 -4.11 25.08
CA LYS A 103 5.19 -4.05 26.46
C LYS A 103 4.48 -2.96 27.26
N ASP A 104 4.28 -1.77 26.69
CA ASP A 104 3.57 -0.67 27.35
C ASP A 104 2.10 -0.97 27.62
N MET A 105 1.46 -1.83 26.80
CA MET A 105 0.09 -2.32 27.03
C MET A 105 0.03 -3.43 28.09
N GLU A 106 0.97 -4.39 28.03
CA GLU A 106 0.99 -5.55 28.92
C GLU A 106 1.57 -5.22 30.30
N GLU A 107 2.49 -4.25 30.37
CA GLU A 107 3.13 -3.78 31.61
C GLU A 107 2.98 -2.25 31.75
N PRO A 108 1.75 -1.74 31.93
CA PRO A 108 1.53 -0.29 31.99
C PRO A 108 2.28 0.31 33.21
N ARG A 109 3.00 1.39 32.97
CA ARG A 109 3.77 2.10 34.02
C ARG A 109 2.85 2.79 35.03
N ASP A 110 1.65 3.12 34.60
CA ASP A 110 0.65 3.80 35.42
C ASP A 110 -0.20 2.79 36.18
N SER A 111 -0.20 2.83 37.50
CA SER A 111 -0.94 1.90 38.39
C SER A 111 -2.46 1.90 38.20
N TRP A 112 -3.03 2.92 37.53
CA TRP A 112 -4.46 3.04 37.22
C TRP A 112 -4.84 2.38 35.89
N LYS A 113 -3.88 2.08 35.01
CA LYS A 113 -4.12 1.35 33.77
C LYS A 113 -4.10 -0.14 34.05
N ARG A 114 -5.08 -0.86 33.48
CA ARG A 114 -5.09 -2.31 33.52
C ARG A 114 -4.15 -2.86 32.45
N ALA A 115 -3.43 -3.91 32.80
CA ALA A 115 -2.64 -4.67 31.84
C ALA A 115 -3.58 -5.36 30.84
N GLU A 116 -3.34 -5.17 29.56
CA GLU A 116 -4.10 -5.80 28.49
C GLU A 116 -3.13 -6.49 27.52
N MET A 117 -3.41 -7.74 27.20
CA MET A 117 -2.66 -8.47 26.18
C MET A 117 -2.92 -7.86 24.81
N MET A 118 -1.85 -7.48 24.08
CA MET A 118 -1.98 -6.99 22.73
C MET A 118 -2.47 -8.09 21.80
N LYS A 119 -3.63 -7.87 21.16
CA LYS A 119 -4.24 -8.83 20.24
C LYS A 119 -3.41 -8.95 18.95
N GLY A 120 -3.35 -10.14 18.37
CA GLY A 120 -2.66 -10.38 17.11
C GLY A 120 -3.28 -9.63 15.93
N SER A 121 -4.60 -9.43 15.94
CA SER A 121 -5.31 -8.58 15.00
C SER A 121 -4.82 -7.12 15.03
N VAL A 122 -4.50 -6.59 16.22
CA VAL A 122 -3.91 -5.25 16.38
C VAL A 122 -2.48 -5.22 15.83
N ILE A 123 -1.69 -6.25 16.10
CA ILE A 123 -0.33 -6.39 15.54
C ILE A 123 -0.38 -6.41 14.01
N PHE A 124 -1.29 -7.20 13.43
CA PHE A 124 -1.50 -7.25 11.99
C PHE A 124 -1.92 -5.89 11.43
N TRP A 125 -2.86 -5.22 12.08
CA TRP A 125 -3.28 -3.87 11.67
C TRP A 125 -2.14 -2.85 11.72
N LEU A 126 -1.33 -2.83 12.77
CA LEU A 126 -0.14 -1.96 12.88
C LEU A 126 0.86 -2.23 11.75
N ALA A 127 1.10 -3.49 11.42
CA ALA A 127 1.94 -3.87 10.28
C ALA A 127 1.39 -3.31 8.96
N LEU A 128 0.06 -3.35 8.76
CA LEU A 128 -0.57 -2.78 7.57
C LEU A 128 -0.50 -1.25 7.52
N GLN A 129 -0.57 -0.56 8.67
CA GLN A 129 -0.40 0.91 8.70
C GLN A 129 1.00 1.31 8.25
N GLU A 130 2.02 0.57 8.67
CA GLU A 130 3.39 0.83 8.23
C GLU A 130 3.55 0.62 6.72
N GLN A 131 2.97 -0.45 6.16
CA GLN A 131 2.96 -0.65 4.71
C GLN A 131 2.30 0.51 3.95
N ARG A 132 1.20 1.05 4.48
CA ARG A 132 0.53 2.22 3.87
C ARG A 132 1.41 3.46 3.91
N ARG A 133 2.13 3.67 5.01
CA ARG A 133 3.08 4.78 5.13
C ARG A 133 4.23 4.64 4.13
N ASP A 134 4.80 3.44 4.03
CA ASP A 134 5.86 3.14 3.07
C ASP A 134 5.40 3.34 1.61
N GLU A 135 4.14 2.97 1.29
CA GLU A 135 3.52 3.23 -0.01
C GLU A 135 3.39 4.74 -0.30
N ASP A 136 2.92 5.51 0.68
CA ASP A 136 2.77 6.96 0.54
C ASP A 136 4.14 7.65 0.40
N GLU A 137 5.15 7.24 1.17
CA GLU A 137 6.52 7.74 1.06
C GLU A 137 7.13 7.41 -0.30
N ALA A 138 6.96 6.18 -0.80
CA ALA A 138 7.43 5.76 -2.11
C ALA A 138 6.75 6.55 -3.23
N LEU A 139 5.44 6.79 -3.13
CA LEU A 139 4.70 7.61 -4.09
C LEU A 139 5.15 9.07 -4.06
N ASN A 140 5.39 9.64 -2.88
CA ASN A 140 5.93 10.99 -2.77
C ASN A 140 7.33 11.09 -3.37
N ALA A 141 8.21 10.09 -3.15
CA ALA A 141 9.52 10.02 -3.77
C ALA A 141 9.43 9.95 -5.31
N MET A 142 8.46 9.18 -5.86
CA MET A 142 8.21 9.16 -7.31
C MET A 142 7.77 10.53 -7.85
N TYR A 143 6.93 11.27 -7.11
CA TYR A 143 6.55 12.63 -7.50
C TYR A 143 7.73 13.60 -7.48
N GLU A 144 8.52 13.57 -6.42
CA GLU A 144 9.77 14.36 -6.35
C GLU A 144 10.69 14.05 -7.53
N GLU A 145 10.81 12.77 -7.90
CA GLU A 145 11.60 12.35 -9.04
C GLU A 145 11.07 12.88 -10.38
N ILE A 146 9.75 12.94 -10.54
CA ILE A 146 9.11 13.59 -11.70
C ILE A 146 9.43 15.08 -11.71
N LEU A 147 9.23 15.79 -10.60
CA LEU A 147 9.47 17.22 -10.48
C LEU A 147 10.95 17.60 -10.65
N HIS A 148 11.87 16.70 -10.33
CA HIS A 148 13.32 16.85 -10.52
C HIS A 148 13.82 16.35 -11.88
N THR A 149 12.93 15.96 -12.79
CA THR A 149 13.34 15.62 -14.16
C THR A 149 13.56 16.87 -14.98
N PHE A 150 14.74 16.99 -15.60
CA PHE A 150 15.16 18.12 -16.39
C PHE A 150 15.52 17.73 -17.82
N ILE A 151 15.35 18.66 -18.75
CA ILE A 151 15.88 18.49 -20.09
C ILE A 151 17.41 18.72 -20.06
N GLU A 152 18.15 17.78 -20.66
CA GLU A 152 19.61 17.89 -20.76
C GLU A 152 20.06 18.81 -21.89
N GLY A 153 21.27 19.37 -21.75
CA GLY A 153 21.90 20.21 -22.77
C GLY A 153 21.78 21.72 -22.47
N ASN A 154 22.73 22.50 -22.98
CA ASN A 154 22.75 23.94 -22.81
C ASN A 154 23.28 24.62 -24.09
N PRO A 155 22.43 25.09 -25.01
CA PRO A 155 20.98 24.94 -25.03
C PRO A 155 20.54 23.49 -25.38
N PRO A 156 19.36 23.02 -24.90
CA PRO A 156 18.86 21.72 -25.26
C PRO A 156 18.40 21.67 -26.73
N SER A 157 18.66 20.53 -27.37
CA SER A 157 18.24 20.24 -28.74
C SER A 157 16.89 19.53 -28.78
N LEU A 158 16.27 19.43 -29.98
CA LEU A 158 15.07 18.61 -30.16
C LEU A 158 15.29 17.13 -29.81
N LYS A 159 16.50 16.61 -29.95
CA LYS A 159 16.85 15.24 -29.52
C LYS A 159 16.74 15.13 -28.00
N ASN A 160 17.28 16.08 -27.27
CA ASN A 160 17.19 16.13 -25.80
C ASN A 160 15.74 16.28 -25.36
N LEU A 161 14.96 17.12 -26.05
CA LEU A 161 13.51 17.26 -25.78
C LEU A 161 12.76 15.94 -25.95
N ARG A 162 12.99 15.20 -27.02
CA ARG A 162 12.36 13.88 -27.23
C ARG A 162 12.76 12.86 -26.16
N GLN A 163 14.00 12.90 -25.68
CA GLN A 163 14.45 12.02 -24.61
C GLN A 163 13.80 12.40 -23.29
N PHE A 164 13.76 13.68 -22.97
CA PHE A 164 13.06 14.21 -21.79
C PHE A 164 11.58 13.79 -21.79
N ASP A 165 10.89 13.97 -22.92
CA ASP A 165 9.47 13.62 -23.08
C ASP A 165 9.21 12.14 -22.80
N LYS A 166 10.04 11.23 -23.34
CA LYS A 166 9.94 9.80 -23.06
C LYS A 166 10.12 9.47 -21.58
N VAL A 167 11.12 10.08 -20.92
CA VAL A 167 11.40 9.87 -19.50
C VAL A 167 10.25 10.40 -18.65
N TRP A 168 9.76 11.60 -18.97
CA TRP A 168 8.66 12.25 -18.27
C TRP A 168 7.37 11.44 -18.35
N ILE A 169 6.95 11.04 -19.54
CA ILE A 169 5.75 10.23 -19.74
C ILE A 169 5.89 8.87 -19.06
N GLY A 170 7.08 8.23 -19.15
CA GLY A 170 7.34 6.96 -18.48
C GLY A 170 7.14 7.06 -16.97
N LYS A 171 7.67 8.08 -16.32
CA LYS A 171 7.52 8.31 -14.89
C LYS A 171 6.06 8.59 -14.48
N LEU A 172 5.32 9.37 -15.28
CA LEU A 172 3.88 9.60 -15.06
C LEU A 172 3.09 8.30 -15.12
N GLN A 173 3.36 7.47 -16.12
CA GLN A 173 2.71 6.16 -16.27
C GLN A 173 3.06 5.21 -15.11
N ASP A 174 4.28 5.24 -14.59
CA ASP A 174 4.68 4.43 -13.43
C ASP A 174 3.96 4.88 -12.17
N ALA A 175 3.80 6.19 -11.95
CA ALA A 175 3.02 6.74 -10.84
C ALA A 175 1.53 6.34 -10.95
N GLU A 176 0.95 6.41 -12.14
CA GLU A 176 -0.44 6.00 -12.40
C GLU A 176 -0.64 4.50 -12.15
N ARG A 177 0.30 3.64 -12.59
CA ARG A 177 0.29 2.19 -12.31
C ARG A 177 0.43 1.87 -10.83
N ALA A 178 1.12 2.72 -10.08
CA ALA A 178 1.21 2.63 -8.63
C ALA A 178 -0.08 3.06 -7.90
N GLY A 179 -1.12 3.46 -8.64
CA GLY A 179 -2.44 3.79 -8.10
C GLY A 179 -2.64 5.24 -7.70
N LYS A 180 -1.70 6.13 -8.02
CA LYS A 180 -1.82 7.56 -7.75
C LYS A 180 -1.78 8.34 -9.07
N PRO A 181 -2.93 8.78 -9.60
CA PRO A 181 -2.95 9.60 -10.79
C PRO A 181 -2.17 10.90 -10.52
N HIS A 182 -1.37 11.32 -11.50
CA HIS A 182 -0.62 12.57 -11.40
C HIS A 182 -1.57 13.77 -11.32
N GLU A 183 -1.22 14.70 -10.45
CA GLU A 183 -1.94 15.96 -10.32
C GLU A 183 -1.46 16.90 -11.44
N GLU A 184 -2.26 17.04 -12.49
CA GLU A 184 -1.92 17.82 -13.68
C GLU A 184 -1.53 19.27 -13.35
N TRP A 185 -2.20 19.90 -12.38
CA TRP A 185 -1.90 21.24 -11.93
C TRP A 185 -0.48 21.41 -11.38
N LEU A 186 0.11 20.33 -10.87
CA LEU A 186 1.47 20.32 -10.30
C LEU A 186 2.53 20.00 -11.38
N THR A 187 2.24 19.04 -12.24
CA THR A 187 3.19 18.51 -13.23
C THR A 187 3.22 19.31 -14.52
N ALA A 188 2.09 19.82 -15.01
CA ALA A 188 2.00 20.54 -16.27
C ALA A 188 2.85 21.84 -16.30
N PRO A 189 2.83 22.72 -15.28
CA PRO A 189 3.67 23.92 -15.29
C PRO A 189 5.16 23.59 -15.27
N ARG A 190 5.55 22.48 -14.64
CA ARG A 190 6.94 22.03 -14.61
C ARG A 190 7.36 21.52 -15.98
N TYR A 191 6.55 20.65 -16.60
CA TYR A 191 6.77 20.14 -17.95
C TYR A 191 6.92 21.29 -18.95
N GLU A 192 5.97 22.24 -18.97
CA GLU A 192 5.99 23.41 -19.85
C GLU A 192 7.28 24.23 -19.69
N ARG A 193 7.71 24.48 -18.45
CA ARG A 193 8.95 25.20 -18.18
C ARG A 193 10.17 24.51 -18.79
N GLU A 194 10.22 23.20 -18.73
CA GLU A 194 11.36 22.44 -19.26
C GLU A 194 11.38 22.43 -20.80
N ILE A 195 10.24 22.21 -21.46
CA ILE A 195 10.18 22.19 -22.93
C ILE A 195 10.48 23.54 -23.56
N LEU A 196 10.13 24.64 -22.88
CA LEU A 196 10.40 25.99 -23.36
C LEU A 196 11.89 26.39 -23.27
N LYS A 197 12.75 25.60 -22.63
CA LYS A 197 14.20 25.77 -22.66
C LYS A 197 14.81 25.39 -24.01
N CYS A 198 14.13 24.61 -24.85
CA CYS A 198 14.60 24.22 -26.17
C CYS A 198 14.31 25.35 -27.18
N PRO A 199 15.36 26.04 -27.75
CA PRO A 199 15.14 27.20 -28.61
C PRO A 199 14.37 26.86 -29.90
N GLU A 200 14.63 25.69 -30.46
CA GLU A 200 13.93 25.21 -31.66
C GLU A 200 12.44 25.01 -31.40
N PHE A 201 12.09 24.40 -30.25
CA PHE A 201 10.70 24.23 -29.82
C PHE A 201 10.05 25.56 -29.49
N LEU A 202 10.74 26.44 -28.80
CA LEU A 202 10.26 27.81 -28.46
C LEU A 202 9.86 28.59 -29.69
N THR A 203 10.63 28.47 -30.77
CA THR A 203 10.32 29.13 -32.06
C THR A 203 9.01 28.63 -32.64
N HIS A 204 8.83 27.32 -32.70
CA HIS A 204 7.58 26.69 -33.16
C HIS A 204 6.39 27.01 -32.21
N TRP A 205 6.60 26.99 -30.91
CA TRP A 205 5.58 27.32 -29.92
C TRP A 205 5.06 28.75 -30.08
N LYS A 206 5.95 29.74 -30.27
CA LYS A 206 5.57 31.13 -30.52
C LYS A 206 4.75 31.28 -31.78
N VAL A 207 5.08 30.58 -32.85
CA VAL A 207 4.31 30.55 -34.08
C VAL A 207 2.92 29.97 -33.86
N LEU A 208 2.80 28.81 -33.22
CA LEU A 208 1.52 28.14 -32.93
C LEU A 208 0.61 28.98 -32.04
N THR A 209 1.17 29.63 -31.00
CA THR A 209 0.40 30.49 -30.10
C THR A 209 -0.04 31.78 -30.78
N ALA A 210 0.77 32.34 -31.70
CA ALA A 210 0.40 33.52 -32.48
C ALA A 210 -0.76 33.27 -33.46
N TYR A 211 -0.86 32.05 -34.01
CA TYR A 211 -1.96 31.66 -34.89
C TYR A 211 -3.24 31.20 -34.15
N GLY A 212 -3.24 31.19 -32.80
CA GLY A 212 -4.42 30.83 -32.01
C GLY A 212 -4.82 29.36 -32.08
N GLU A 213 -4.01 28.51 -32.73
CA GLU A 213 -4.32 27.10 -32.96
C GLU A 213 -4.03 26.18 -31.77
N PHE A 214 -3.29 26.68 -30.77
CA PHE A 214 -3.03 25.94 -29.53
C PHE A 214 -3.74 26.60 -28.33
N ARG A 215 -5.01 26.31 -28.16
CA ARG A 215 -5.59 26.25 -26.82
C ARG A 215 -5.23 24.90 -26.24
N ILE A 216 -4.42 24.86 -25.18
CA ILE A 216 -4.37 23.71 -24.30
C ILE A 216 -5.81 23.55 -23.81
N THR A 217 -6.57 22.69 -24.45
CA THR A 217 -7.92 22.33 -24.02
C THR A 217 -7.71 21.60 -22.68
N LYS A 218 -8.01 22.32 -21.59
CA LYS A 218 -8.16 21.67 -20.28
C LYS A 218 -9.12 20.50 -20.51
N PRO A 219 -8.75 19.28 -20.17
CA PRO A 219 -9.68 18.16 -20.24
C PRO A 219 -10.88 18.51 -19.37
N THR A 220 -12.04 18.65 -20.01
CA THR A 220 -13.30 18.90 -19.32
C THR A 220 -13.54 17.70 -18.42
N GLN A 221 -13.51 17.91 -17.10
CA GLN A 221 -14.01 16.92 -16.16
C GLN A 221 -15.42 16.54 -16.59
N LYS A 222 -15.58 15.31 -17.11
CA LYS A 222 -16.90 14.71 -17.25
C LYS A 222 -17.46 14.56 -15.84
N GLN A 223 -18.35 15.47 -15.47
CA GLN A 223 -19.21 15.29 -14.30
C GLN A 223 -20.06 14.04 -14.57
N ASN A 224 -19.68 12.93 -13.99
CA ASN A 224 -20.57 11.78 -13.85
C ASN A 224 -21.63 12.17 -12.80
N ARG A 225 -22.84 12.43 -13.30
CA ARG A 225 -24.06 12.42 -12.50
C ARG A 225 -24.45 10.98 -12.15
#